data_4fd3f74a73423b338491cf5af1ce0bf9
#
_entry.id   4fd3f74a73423b338491cf5af1ce0bf9
#
_cell.length_a   1.000
_cell.length_b   1.000
_cell.length_c   1.000
_cell.angle_alpha   90.00
_cell.angle_beta   90.00
_cell.angle_gamma   90.00
#
_symmetry.space_group_name_H-M   'P 1'
#
loop_
_entity.id
_entity.type
_entity.pdbx_description
1 polymer ?
#
loop_
_entity_poly.entity_id
_entity_poly.type
_entity_poly.pdbx_seq_one_letter_code
_entity_poly.pdbx_strand_id
1 'polypeptide(L)'
;MYEITLSVGSAFFLRACYLSLLTEENLFAGAELSDEEASDLLNAAVVYGAEFAARTCRAGGEQWRAGVERRLLREGIEKSAVEKALDYLEQCGNLSDERFAGAWLRSRSIDHAEGRIRLAAELASRGVDRLASKKALDEFFSEKDELEICRRAYKKCLLFKKDLDKIKASLVQKGFTLKQIGIVISEEDSYL
;
A
#
# COMPACT_ATOMS: atom_id res chain seq x y z
N MET A 1 -19.57 16.92 -2.60
CA MET A 1 -18.83 17.25 -3.83
C MET A 1 -19.60 18.33 -4.55
N TYR A 2 -18.92 19.38 -4.98
CA TYR A 2 -19.51 20.54 -5.65
C TYR A 2 -18.85 20.71 -7.01
N GLU A 3 -19.66 21.10 -8.00
CA GLU A 3 -19.19 21.61 -9.27
C GLU A 3 -19.27 23.14 -9.22
N ILE A 4 -18.14 23.79 -9.44
CA ILE A 4 -18.03 25.24 -9.43
C ILE A 4 -17.82 25.72 -10.86
N THR A 5 -18.67 26.63 -11.31
CA THR A 5 -18.56 27.28 -12.61
C THR A 5 -18.19 28.73 -12.42
N LEU A 6 -17.06 29.14 -12.97
CA LEU A 6 -16.62 30.54 -12.94
C LEU A 6 -17.36 31.37 -14.00
N SER A 7 -17.45 32.69 -13.81
CA SER A 7 -18.04 33.64 -14.77
C SER A 7 -17.36 33.57 -16.15
N VAL A 8 -16.11 33.15 -16.21
CA VAL A 8 -15.34 32.95 -17.46
C VAL A 8 -15.64 31.63 -18.17
N GLY A 9 -16.59 30.81 -17.65
CA GLY A 9 -17.05 29.58 -18.28
C GLY A 9 -16.22 28.33 -17.92
N SER A 10 -15.17 28.42 -17.12
CA SER A 10 -14.42 27.25 -16.63
C SER A 10 -15.16 26.58 -15.47
N ALA A 11 -15.26 25.26 -15.50
CA ALA A 11 -15.86 24.48 -14.44
C ALA A 11 -14.83 23.50 -13.83
N PHE A 12 -14.91 23.30 -12.52
CA PHE A 12 -14.09 22.33 -11.81
C PHE A 12 -14.83 21.75 -10.60
N PHE A 13 -14.33 20.66 -10.07
CA PHE A 13 -14.92 19.97 -8.94
C PHE A 13 -14.08 20.14 -7.67
N LEU A 14 -14.74 20.16 -6.52
CA LEU A 14 -14.10 20.14 -5.21
C LEU A 14 -14.96 19.41 -4.16
N ARG A 15 -14.38 19.19 -2.98
CA ARG A 15 -15.10 18.80 -1.77
C ARG A 15 -15.05 19.93 -0.76
N ALA A 16 -16.15 20.15 -0.06
CA ALA A 16 -16.18 21.14 1.02
C ALA A 16 -15.15 20.84 2.13
N CYS A 17 -14.87 19.58 2.41
CA CYS A 17 -13.86 19.20 3.41
C CYS A 17 -12.42 19.59 3.05
N TYR A 18 -12.15 20.04 1.83
CA TYR A 18 -10.85 20.56 1.41
C TYR A 18 -10.72 22.07 1.53
N LEU A 19 -11.84 22.77 1.77
CA LEU A 19 -11.85 24.20 2.02
C LEU A 19 -11.28 24.50 3.39
N SER A 20 -10.56 25.60 3.52
CA SER A 20 -9.93 26.05 4.76
C SER A 20 -10.52 27.35 5.29
N LEU A 21 -10.94 28.25 4.39
CA LEU A 21 -11.54 29.55 4.70
C LEU A 21 -13.04 29.57 4.40
N LEU A 22 -13.43 29.01 3.27
CA LEU A 22 -14.81 28.95 2.84
C LEU A 22 -15.57 27.80 3.51
N THR A 23 -16.86 28.02 3.75
CA THR A 23 -17.82 26.99 4.18
C THR A 23 -18.83 26.70 3.07
N GLU A 24 -19.64 25.67 3.22
CA GLU A 24 -20.70 25.35 2.26
C GLU A 24 -21.71 26.49 2.09
N GLU A 25 -21.93 27.29 3.12
CA GLU A 25 -22.83 28.44 3.11
C GLU A 25 -22.36 29.60 2.19
N ASN A 26 -21.04 29.67 1.96
CA ASN A 26 -20.43 30.65 1.05
C ASN A 26 -20.51 30.23 -0.42
N LEU A 27 -20.85 28.98 -0.72
CA LEU A 27 -20.87 28.40 -2.05
C LEU A 27 -22.29 28.54 -2.68
N PHE A 28 -22.64 29.70 -3.18
CA PHE A 28 -23.90 29.93 -3.89
C PHE A 28 -23.68 30.62 -5.23
N ALA A 29 -24.65 30.50 -6.13
CA ALA A 29 -24.56 31.09 -7.46
C ALA A 29 -24.55 32.64 -7.39
N GLY A 30 -23.53 33.25 -7.97
CA GLY A 30 -23.33 34.70 -7.96
C GLY A 30 -22.57 35.23 -6.75
N ALA A 31 -21.96 34.35 -5.94
CA ALA A 31 -21.05 34.76 -4.86
C ALA A 31 -19.84 35.51 -5.45
N GLU A 32 -19.51 36.63 -4.84
CA GLU A 32 -18.27 37.35 -5.11
C GLU A 32 -17.25 36.94 -4.04
N LEU A 33 -16.09 36.48 -4.47
CA LEU A 33 -15.03 35.98 -3.60
C LEU A 33 -13.84 36.95 -3.59
N SER A 34 -13.24 37.15 -2.44
CA SER A 34 -11.93 37.79 -2.32
C SER A 34 -10.83 36.93 -2.97
N ASP A 35 -9.67 37.52 -3.20
CA ASP A 35 -8.51 36.80 -3.76
C ASP A 35 -8.08 35.59 -2.87
N GLU A 36 -8.18 35.76 -1.55
CA GLU A 36 -7.86 34.71 -0.58
C GLU A 36 -8.87 33.55 -0.64
N GLU A 37 -10.17 33.87 -0.72
CA GLU A 37 -11.24 32.87 -0.85
C GLU A 37 -11.19 32.18 -2.21
N ALA A 38 -10.88 32.88 -3.28
CA ALA A 38 -10.67 32.29 -4.59
C ALA A 38 -9.46 31.36 -4.60
N SER A 39 -8.38 31.72 -3.89
CA SER A 39 -7.21 30.84 -3.72
C SER A 39 -7.55 29.58 -2.93
N ASP A 40 -8.32 29.66 -1.84
CA ASP A 40 -8.78 28.52 -1.07
C ASP A 40 -9.60 27.55 -1.92
N LEU A 41 -10.51 28.10 -2.74
CA LEU A 41 -11.35 27.34 -3.64
C LEU A 41 -10.54 26.59 -4.72
N LEU A 42 -9.53 27.24 -5.31
CA LEU A 42 -8.63 26.63 -6.29
C LEU A 42 -7.74 25.55 -5.64
N ASN A 43 -7.24 25.79 -4.44
CA ASN A 43 -6.48 24.81 -3.70
C ASN A 43 -7.31 23.55 -3.40
N ALA A 44 -8.58 23.73 -2.99
CA ALA A 44 -9.50 22.62 -2.77
C ALA A 44 -9.77 21.82 -4.06
N ALA A 45 -9.83 22.50 -5.21
CA ALA A 45 -9.96 21.85 -6.52
C ALA A 45 -8.71 21.04 -6.89
N VAL A 46 -7.50 21.54 -6.59
CA VAL A 46 -6.24 20.80 -6.81
C VAL A 46 -6.20 19.54 -5.96
N VAL A 47 -6.61 19.63 -4.68
CA VAL A 47 -6.69 18.45 -3.78
C VAL A 47 -7.70 17.43 -4.32
N TYR A 48 -8.87 17.90 -4.81
CA TYR A 48 -9.85 16.99 -5.42
C TYR A 48 -9.30 16.34 -6.70
N GLY A 49 -8.55 17.08 -7.52
CA GLY A 49 -7.85 16.54 -8.68
C GLY A 49 -6.88 15.42 -8.29
N ALA A 50 -6.11 15.61 -7.21
CA ALA A 50 -5.22 14.57 -6.66
C ALA A 50 -6.01 13.35 -6.16
N GLU A 51 -7.14 13.55 -5.47
CA GLU A 51 -8.03 12.48 -5.05
C GLU A 51 -8.57 11.68 -6.24
N PHE A 52 -9.03 12.37 -7.28
CA PHE A 52 -9.54 11.73 -8.49
C PHE A 52 -8.46 10.90 -9.19
N ALA A 53 -7.26 11.46 -9.34
CA ALA A 53 -6.11 10.76 -9.89
C ALA A 53 -5.73 9.52 -9.04
N ALA A 54 -5.74 9.63 -7.70
CA ALA A 54 -5.51 8.51 -6.80
C ALA A 54 -6.56 7.39 -6.97
N ARG A 55 -7.83 7.75 -7.12
CA ARG A 55 -8.93 6.77 -7.34
C ARG A 55 -8.79 6.02 -8.65
N THR A 56 -8.33 6.67 -9.71
CA THR A 56 -8.11 6.03 -11.02
C THR A 56 -6.95 5.03 -10.99
N CYS A 57 -6.01 5.16 -10.03
CA CYS A 57 -4.94 4.20 -9.82
C CYS A 57 -5.43 2.80 -9.39
N ARG A 58 -6.66 2.67 -8.90
CA ARG A 58 -7.22 1.41 -8.35
C ARG A 58 -7.58 0.36 -9.39
N ALA A 59 -7.52 0.64 -10.66
CA ALA A 59 -7.96 -0.26 -11.72
C ALA A 59 -7.28 -1.66 -11.75
N GLY A 60 -6.24 -1.90 -10.92
CA GLY A 60 -5.48 -3.14 -10.87
C GLY A 60 -5.47 -3.87 -9.51
N GLY A 61 -6.25 -3.44 -8.50
CA GLY A 61 -6.27 -4.08 -7.17
C GLY A 61 -6.08 -3.11 -6.00
N GLU A 62 -5.84 -3.66 -4.80
CA GLU A 62 -5.57 -2.86 -3.61
C GLU A 62 -4.28 -2.06 -3.78
N GLN A 63 -4.33 -0.80 -3.34
CA GLN A 63 -3.20 0.14 -3.39
C GLN A 63 -2.74 0.48 -1.97
N TRP A 64 -1.50 0.97 -1.84
CA TRP A 64 -0.93 1.41 -0.58
C TRP A 64 -0.50 2.88 -0.68
N ARG A 65 -0.51 3.57 0.46
CA ARG A 65 -0.28 5.02 0.55
C ARG A 65 0.98 5.47 -0.18
N ALA A 66 2.14 4.91 0.17
CA ALA A 66 3.42 5.32 -0.41
C ALA A 66 3.53 5.01 -1.93
N GLY A 67 2.80 4.03 -2.43
CA GLY A 67 2.76 3.72 -3.85
C GLY A 67 1.99 4.77 -4.64
N VAL A 68 0.81 5.13 -4.14
CA VAL A 68 -0.04 6.17 -4.74
C VAL A 68 0.65 7.54 -4.65
N GLU A 69 1.20 7.90 -3.48
CA GLU A 69 1.95 9.15 -3.26
C GLU A 69 3.07 9.31 -4.29
N ARG A 70 3.95 8.32 -4.41
CA ARG A 70 5.07 8.35 -5.38
C ARG A 70 4.61 8.51 -6.81
N ARG A 71 3.45 7.97 -7.16
CA ARG A 71 2.88 8.11 -8.50
C ARG A 71 2.38 9.54 -8.73
N LEU A 72 1.56 10.08 -7.84
CA LEU A 72 1.00 11.42 -7.97
C LEU A 72 2.09 12.51 -8.00
N LEU A 73 3.12 12.36 -7.16
CA LEU A 73 4.28 13.27 -7.18
C LEU A 73 5.04 13.21 -8.52
N ARG A 74 5.17 12.03 -9.14
CA ARG A 74 5.77 11.91 -10.49
C ARG A 74 4.90 12.53 -11.59
N GLU A 75 3.60 12.59 -11.40
CA GLU A 75 2.66 13.29 -12.29
C GLU A 75 2.69 14.81 -12.09
N GLY A 76 3.53 15.30 -11.15
CA GLY A 76 3.74 16.74 -10.89
C GLY A 76 2.71 17.38 -9.97
N ILE A 77 1.89 16.56 -9.28
CA ILE A 77 0.92 17.08 -8.32
C ILE A 77 1.66 17.51 -7.04
N GLU A 78 1.28 18.67 -6.50
CA GLU A 78 1.90 19.24 -5.31
C GLU A 78 1.73 18.32 -4.09
N LYS A 79 2.81 18.19 -3.30
CA LYS A 79 2.88 17.29 -2.16
C LYS A 79 1.77 17.53 -1.14
N SER A 80 1.49 18.78 -0.81
CA SER A 80 0.44 19.17 0.14
C SER A 80 -0.95 18.70 -0.30
N ALA A 81 -1.25 18.82 -1.59
CA ALA A 81 -2.50 18.33 -2.16
C ALA A 81 -2.58 16.81 -2.16
N VAL A 82 -1.47 16.13 -2.48
CA VAL A 82 -1.37 14.67 -2.42
C VAL A 82 -1.62 14.16 -1.00
N GLU A 83 -0.98 14.73 0.01
CA GLU A 83 -1.15 14.35 1.41
C GLU A 83 -2.60 14.46 1.86
N LYS A 84 -3.24 15.62 1.64
CA LYS A 84 -4.65 15.85 1.99
C LYS A 84 -5.60 14.86 1.28
N ALA A 85 -5.37 14.60 0.00
CA ALA A 85 -6.18 13.65 -0.77
C ALA A 85 -6.03 12.21 -0.25
N LEU A 86 -4.80 11.78 0.08
CA LEU A 86 -4.55 10.43 0.61
C LEU A 86 -5.13 10.27 2.03
N ASP A 87 -5.01 11.29 2.90
CA ASP A 87 -5.62 11.29 4.23
C ASP A 87 -7.14 11.09 4.13
N TYR A 88 -7.80 11.82 3.24
CA TYR A 88 -9.22 11.65 2.99
C TYR A 88 -9.57 10.23 2.49
N LEU A 89 -8.78 9.68 1.57
CA LEU A 89 -9.01 8.34 1.03
C LEU A 89 -8.83 7.25 2.09
N GLU A 90 -7.89 7.42 3.02
CA GLU A 90 -7.71 6.53 4.17
C GLU A 90 -8.89 6.63 5.16
N GLN A 91 -9.30 7.85 5.51
CA GLN A 91 -10.46 8.08 6.39
C GLN A 91 -11.76 7.48 5.83
N CYS A 92 -11.96 7.56 4.51
CA CYS A 92 -13.09 6.94 3.83
C CYS A 92 -12.95 5.44 3.60
N GLY A 93 -11.85 4.81 4.05
CA GLY A 93 -11.57 3.39 3.80
C GLY A 93 -11.31 3.02 2.34
N ASN A 94 -11.08 4.03 1.48
CA ASN A 94 -10.79 3.81 0.05
C ASN A 94 -9.32 3.45 -0.21
N LEU A 95 -8.43 3.71 0.74
CA LEU A 95 -7.01 3.36 0.71
C LEU A 95 -6.66 2.66 2.02
N SER A 96 -5.89 1.58 1.97
CA SER A 96 -5.49 0.85 3.17
C SER A 96 -4.25 0.01 2.93
N ASP A 97 -3.20 0.33 3.63
CA ASP A 97 -1.95 -0.42 3.63
C ASP A 97 -2.14 -1.85 4.15
N GLU A 98 -3.04 -2.05 5.12
CA GLU A 98 -3.36 -3.38 5.67
C GLU A 98 -4.02 -4.28 4.62
N ARG A 99 -5.06 -3.79 3.92
CA ARG A 99 -5.71 -4.56 2.86
C ARG A 99 -4.75 -4.88 1.72
N PHE A 100 -3.93 -3.90 1.33
CA PHE A 100 -2.88 -4.11 0.34
C PHE A 100 -1.90 -5.20 0.79
N ALA A 101 -1.35 -5.12 2.01
CA ALA A 101 -0.40 -6.09 2.53
C ALA A 101 -1.00 -7.50 2.54
N GLY A 102 -2.23 -7.67 3.04
CA GLY A 102 -2.93 -8.95 3.05
C GLY A 102 -3.15 -9.52 1.63
N ALA A 103 -3.61 -8.69 0.70
CA ALA A 103 -3.81 -9.11 -0.70
C ALA A 103 -2.47 -9.51 -1.36
N TRP A 104 -1.42 -8.72 -1.14
CA TRP A 104 -0.08 -9.00 -1.66
C TRP A 104 0.51 -10.29 -1.10
N LEU A 105 0.39 -10.54 0.22
CA LEU A 105 0.86 -11.76 0.87
C LEU A 105 0.16 -13.00 0.30
N ARG A 106 -1.17 -12.94 0.13
CA ARG A 106 -1.95 -14.05 -0.47
C ARG A 106 -1.50 -14.34 -1.89
N SER A 107 -1.41 -13.35 -2.73
CA SER A 107 -0.95 -13.50 -4.11
C SER A 107 0.46 -14.07 -4.20
N ARG A 108 1.39 -13.54 -3.40
CA ARG A 108 2.78 -13.99 -3.41
C ARG A 108 2.96 -15.43 -2.93
N SER A 109 2.13 -15.88 -1.98
CA SER A 109 2.22 -17.23 -1.41
C SER A 109 1.86 -18.35 -2.40
N ILE A 110 1.23 -18.04 -3.53
CA ILE A 110 0.86 -19.02 -4.56
C ILE A 110 2.13 -19.64 -5.16
N ASP A 111 3.04 -18.79 -5.62
CA ASP A 111 4.22 -19.24 -6.38
C ASP A 111 5.49 -19.31 -5.54
N HIS A 112 5.53 -18.58 -4.41
CA HIS A 112 6.73 -18.41 -3.59
C HIS A 112 6.56 -19.05 -2.21
N ALA A 113 7.60 -19.77 -1.78
CA ALA A 113 7.75 -20.25 -0.40
C ALA A 113 8.78 -19.36 0.29
N GLU A 114 8.30 -18.35 1.02
CA GLU A 114 9.12 -17.33 1.69
C GLU A 114 8.70 -17.21 3.15
N GLY A 115 9.69 -17.00 4.03
CA GLY A 115 9.48 -16.82 5.45
C GLY A 115 9.11 -15.38 5.82
N ARG A 116 8.65 -15.19 7.04
CA ARG A 116 8.17 -13.93 7.60
C ARG A 116 9.16 -12.77 7.44
N ILE A 117 10.47 -13.03 7.69
CA ILE A 117 11.52 -12.00 7.63
C ILE A 117 11.62 -11.41 6.20
N ARG A 118 11.60 -12.26 5.19
CA ARG A 118 11.66 -11.84 3.79
C ARG A 118 10.43 -11.05 3.39
N LEU A 119 9.25 -11.54 3.74
CA LEU A 119 7.99 -10.87 3.42
C LEU A 119 7.86 -9.52 4.12
N ALA A 120 8.29 -9.41 5.39
CA ALA A 120 8.34 -8.15 6.10
C ALA A 120 9.29 -7.13 5.44
N ALA A 121 10.48 -7.57 5.03
CA ALA A 121 11.44 -6.72 4.32
C ALA A 121 10.90 -6.24 2.96
N GLU A 122 10.17 -7.08 2.25
CA GLU A 122 9.54 -6.73 0.97
C GLU A 122 8.40 -5.71 1.14
N LEU A 123 7.57 -5.81 2.17
CA LEU A 123 6.55 -4.81 2.49
C LEU A 123 7.18 -3.47 2.89
N ALA A 124 8.22 -3.53 3.74
CA ALA A 124 8.96 -2.33 4.16
C ALA A 124 9.64 -1.62 2.98
N SER A 125 10.23 -2.37 2.03
CA SER A 125 10.86 -1.80 0.83
C SER A 125 9.87 -1.06 -0.08
N ARG A 126 8.59 -1.43 -0.02
CA ARG A 126 7.50 -0.73 -0.71
C ARG A 126 7.03 0.52 0.03
N GLY A 127 7.44 0.69 1.28
CA GLY A 127 6.98 1.78 2.13
C GLY A 127 5.58 1.55 2.69
N VAL A 128 5.15 0.29 2.82
CA VAL A 128 3.89 -0.05 3.51
C VAL A 128 4.05 0.25 5.00
N ASP A 129 3.02 0.81 5.62
CA ASP A 129 3.04 1.14 7.05
C ASP A 129 3.44 -0.06 7.92
N ARG A 130 4.26 0.21 8.94
CA ARG A 130 4.85 -0.83 9.79
C ARG A 130 3.80 -1.60 10.59
N LEU A 131 2.77 -0.91 11.13
CA LEU A 131 1.73 -1.56 11.93
C LEU A 131 0.80 -2.36 11.03
N ALA A 132 0.43 -1.80 9.88
CA ALA A 132 -0.34 -2.50 8.85
C ALA A 132 0.38 -3.75 8.34
N SER A 133 1.68 -3.64 8.04
CA SER A 133 2.52 -4.78 7.64
C SER A 133 2.57 -5.86 8.71
N LYS A 134 2.77 -5.47 9.99
CA LYS A 134 2.82 -6.42 11.09
C LYS A 134 1.50 -7.17 11.24
N LYS A 135 0.38 -6.45 11.26
CA LYS A 135 -0.96 -7.03 11.41
C LYS A 135 -1.27 -8.01 10.28
N ALA A 136 -1.01 -7.62 9.03
CA ALA A 136 -1.22 -8.49 7.88
C ALA A 136 -0.34 -9.76 7.92
N LEU A 137 0.92 -9.65 8.37
CA LEU A 137 1.81 -10.79 8.55
C LEU A 137 1.34 -11.70 9.69
N ASP A 138 0.89 -11.15 10.81
CA ASP A 138 0.39 -11.93 11.94
C ASP A 138 -0.86 -12.72 11.53
N GLU A 139 -1.80 -12.11 10.81
CA GLU A 139 -2.98 -12.76 10.25
C GLU A 139 -2.59 -13.86 9.25
N PHE A 140 -1.72 -13.54 8.29
CA PHE A 140 -1.28 -14.48 7.27
C PHE A 140 -0.63 -15.73 7.85
N PHE A 141 0.22 -15.60 8.87
CA PHE A 141 0.90 -16.71 9.51
C PHE A 141 0.09 -17.38 10.65
N SER A 142 -1.02 -16.79 11.07
CA SER A 142 -1.97 -17.49 11.95
C SER A 142 -2.73 -18.61 11.21
N GLU A 143 -2.92 -18.44 9.91
CA GLU A 143 -3.62 -19.40 9.04
C GLU A 143 -2.67 -20.42 8.38
N LYS A 144 -1.35 -20.22 8.45
CA LYS A 144 -0.36 -21.02 7.72
C LYS A 144 0.80 -21.44 8.63
N ASP A 145 1.13 -22.73 8.57
CA ASP A 145 2.31 -23.25 9.25
C ASP A 145 3.61 -22.78 8.57
N GLU A 146 4.39 -21.98 9.28
CA GLU A 146 5.69 -21.49 8.81
C GLU A 146 6.68 -22.63 8.53
N LEU A 147 6.63 -23.73 9.29
CA LEU A 147 7.48 -24.89 9.05
C LEU A 147 7.11 -25.61 7.76
N GLU A 148 5.82 -25.70 7.44
CA GLU A 148 5.38 -26.30 6.17
C GLU A 148 5.83 -25.45 4.96
N ILE A 149 5.78 -24.12 5.09
CA ILE A 149 6.33 -23.24 4.05
C ILE A 149 7.84 -23.43 3.91
N CYS A 150 8.55 -23.60 5.03
CA CYS A 150 9.99 -23.87 5.04
C CYS A 150 10.30 -25.22 4.38
N ARG A 151 9.53 -26.29 4.66
CA ARG A 151 9.67 -27.60 3.99
C ARG A 151 9.48 -27.49 2.48
N ARG A 152 8.47 -26.77 2.02
CA ARG A 152 8.27 -26.51 0.58
C ARG A 152 9.47 -25.81 -0.04
N ALA A 153 10.03 -24.80 0.67
CA ALA A 153 11.22 -24.09 0.21
C ALA A 153 12.45 -25.00 0.17
N TYR A 154 12.64 -25.84 1.18
CA TYR A 154 13.72 -26.83 1.27
C TYR A 154 13.65 -27.83 0.12
N LYS A 155 12.49 -28.46 -0.10
CA LYS A 155 12.28 -29.40 -1.22
C LYS A 155 12.56 -28.77 -2.59
N LYS A 156 12.15 -27.51 -2.78
CA LYS A 156 12.52 -26.77 -4.00
C LYS A 156 14.04 -26.55 -4.12
N CYS A 157 14.74 -26.27 -3.01
CA CYS A 157 16.20 -26.11 -3.03
C CYS A 157 16.94 -27.40 -3.37
N LEU A 158 16.48 -28.55 -2.88
CA LEU A 158 17.07 -29.87 -3.17
C LEU A 158 17.07 -30.19 -4.67
N LEU A 159 16.10 -29.74 -5.43
CA LEU A 159 16.04 -29.97 -6.88
C LEU A 159 17.23 -29.34 -7.64
N PHE A 160 17.80 -28.25 -7.10
CA PHE A 160 18.81 -27.45 -7.80
C PHE A 160 20.16 -27.40 -7.09
N LYS A 161 20.25 -27.84 -5.83
CA LYS A 161 21.44 -27.74 -4.99
C LYS A 161 21.65 -29.03 -4.25
N LYS A 162 22.90 -29.56 -4.30
CA LYS A 162 23.30 -30.77 -3.57
C LYS A 162 24.07 -30.48 -2.29
N ASP A 163 24.54 -29.24 -2.12
CA ASP A 163 25.34 -28.79 -0.99
C ASP A 163 24.42 -28.22 0.11
N LEU A 164 24.45 -28.84 1.27
CA LEU A 164 23.61 -28.50 2.42
C LEU A 164 23.83 -27.06 2.91
N ASP A 165 25.08 -26.58 2.90
CA ASP A 165 25.38 -25.23 3.34
C ASP A 165 24.81 -24.16 2.36
N LYS A 166 24.84 -24.44 1.06
CA LYS A 166 24.20 -23.61 0.05
C LYS A 166 22.68 -23.64 0.15
N ILE A 167 22.10 -24.75 0.56
CA ILE A 167 20.66 -24.86 0.82
C ILE A 167 20.30 -23.99 2.04
N LYS A 168 21.01 -24.15 3.17
CA LYS A 168 20.82 -23.32 4.37
C LYS A 168 20.90 -21.83 4.06
N ALA A 169 21.96 -21.40 3.36
CA ALA A 169 22.12 -20.00 2.95
C ALA A 169 20.94 -19.50 2.10
N SER A 170 20.46 -20.34 1.18
CA SER A 170 19.29 -20.01 0.36
C SER A 170 18.00 -19.86 1.18
N LEU A 171 17.80 -20.70 2.19
CA LEU A 171 16.63 -20.62 3.07
C LEU A 171 16.69 -19.38 3.98
N VAL A 172 17.88 -19.03 4.48
CA VAL A 172 18.08 -17.75 5.21
C VAL A 172 17.74 -16.56 4.32
N GLN A 173 18.19 -16.52 3.05
CA GLN A 173 17.84 -15.47 2.08
C GLN A 173 16.33 -15.42 1.79
N LYS A 174 15.63 -16.55 1.89
CA LYS A 174 14.18 -16.65 1.78
C LYS A 174 13.44 -16.20 3.04
N GLY A 175 14.16 -15.82 4.11
CA GLY A 175 13.60 -15.24 5.33
C GLY A 175 13.17 -16.24 6.38
N PHE A 176 13.69 -17.48 6.35
CA PHE A 176 13.49 -18.45 7.42
C PHE A 176 14.56 -18.30 8.50
N THR A 177 14.20 -18.56 9.74
CA THR A 177 15.13 -18.56 10.88
C THR A 177 15.98 -19.82 10.89
N LEU A 178 17.20 -19.75 11.47
CA LEU A 178 18.07 -20.92 11.61
C LEU A 178 17.40 -22.05 12.41
N LYS A 179 16.52 -21.71 13.37
CA LYS A 179 15.75 -22.70 14.14
C LYS A 179 14.77 -23.46 13.23
N GLN A 180 13.99 -22.77 12.41
CA GLN A 180 13.07 -23.39 11.45
C GLN A 180 13.80 -24.27 10.44
N ILE A 181 14.93 -23.80 9.92
CA ILE A 181 15.78 -24.53 8.98
C ILE A 181 16.33 -25.81 9.64
N GLY A 182 16.83 -25.71 10.87
CA GLY A 182 17.34 -26.85 11.61
C GLY A 182 16.28 -27.93 11.84
N ILE A 183 15.06 -27.53 12.24
CA ILE A 183 13.94 -28.48 12.44
C ILE A 183 13.61 -29.18 11.12
N VAL A 184 13.46 -28.47 10.03
CA VAL A 184 13.09 -29.05 8.72
C VAL A 184 14.15 -30.01 8.21
N ILE A 185 15.44 -29.68 8.36
CA ILE A 185 16.52 -30.57 7.93
C ILE A 185 16.54 -31.83 8.78
N SER A 186 16.45 -31.74 10.11
CA SER A 186 16.47 -32.90 10.99
C SER A 186 15.27 -33.83 10.79
N GLU A 187 14.09 -33.29 10.47
CA GLU A 187 12.92 -34.13 10.16
C GLU A 187 13.11 -34.89 8.84
N GLU A 188 13.56 -34.22 7.77
CA GLU A 188 13.74 -34.87 6.46
C GLU A 188 14.89 -35.91 6.48
N ASP A 189 15.98 -35.69 7.27
CA ASP A 189 17.05 -36.68 7.45
C ASP A 189 16.56 -37.90 8.21
N SER A 190 15.49 -37.80 9.01
CA SER A 190 14.91 -38.94 9.76
C SER A 190 14.02 -39.85 8.89
N TYR A 191 13.67 -39.42 7.69
CA TYR A 191 12.86 -40.18 6.73
C TYR A 191 13.70 -40.85 5.61
N LEU A 192 15.03 -40.65 5.62
CA LEU A 192 15.99 -41.27 4.69
C LEU A 192 16.73 -42.43 5.34
#